data_9dcc85e7fdb57d845ef05c9648a9e207
#
_entry.id   9dcc85e7fdb57d845ef05c9648a9e207
#
_cell.length_a   1.000
_cell.length_b   1.000
_cell.length_c   1.000
_cell.angle_alpha   90.00
_cell.angle_beta   90.00
_cell.angle_gamma   90.00
#
_symmetry.space_group_name_H-M   'P 1'
#
loop_
_entity.id
_entity.type
_entity.pdbx_description
1 polymer ?
#
loop_
_entity_poly.entity_id
_entity_poly.type
_entity_poly.pdbx_seq_one_letter_code
_entity_poly.pdbx_strand_id
1 'polypeptide(L)'
;MTFLRLIFLACFWTSTAGVAAPQVAVDVGHTLAAPGATSARGRSEFTFNRDFAGELVAALRTAGIDVRAINFAGDAGSLAERPAQARGSDFFVSVHHDSINQEFLEFWDWDGEEMSYTTLKRGFGIFVSRRNPDLAGSLRCASAMGAMLRRAGFVPTPWHGRKHQPADADNGVWYYDNL
;
A
#
# COMPACT_ATOMS: atom_id res chain seq x y z
N MET A 1 -49.99 4.08 49.98
CA MET A 1 -50.57 4.76 48.79
C MET A 1 -49.42 5.37 47.97
N THR A 2 -49.00 4.66 46.93
CA THR A 2 -47.73 4.91 46.22
C THR A 2 -48.03 5.68 44.92
N PHE A 3 -47.49 6.88 44.82
CA PHE A 3 -47.64 7.72 43.61
C PHE A 3 -46.69 7.21 42.52
N LEU A 4 -47.25 6.65 41.45
CA LEU A 4 -46.56 6.25 40.22
C LEU A 4 -46.34 7.47 39.37
N ARG A 5 -45.11 7.99 39.30
CA ARG A 5 -44.69 9.04 38.34
C ARG A 5 -44.36 8.37 37.02
N LEU A 6 -45.21 8.57 36.01
CA LEU A 6 -44.91 8.31 34.60
C LEU A 6 -43.90 9.36 34.12
N ILE A 7 -42.69 8.93 33.84
CA ILE A 7 -41.71 9.72 33.11
C ILE A 7 -41.82 9.33 31.63
N PHE A 8 -42.37 10.25 30.83
CA PHE A 8 -42.30 10.17 29.36
C PHE A 8 -40.85 10.38 28.92
N LEU A 9 -40.16 9.30 28.59
CA LEU A 9 -38.85 9.39 27.90
C LEU A 9 -39.12 9.61 26.44
N ALA A 10 -39.02 10.87 25.98
CA ALA A 10 -39.00 11.21 24.57
C ALA A 10 -37.66 10.69 23.99
N CYS A 11 -37.71 9.56 23.28
CA CYS A 11 -36.60 9.07 22.48
C CYS A 11 -36.37 10.05 21.31
N PHE A 12 -35.46 10.98 21.51
CA PHE A 12 -34.85 11.68 20.39
C PHE A 12 -33.97 10.68 19.65
N TRP A 13 -34.48 10.07 18.60
CA TRP A 13 -33.65 9.45 17.59
C TRP A 13 -32.88 10.55 16.87
N THR A 14 -31.72 10.86 17.35
CA THR A 14 -30.72 11.56 16.53
C THR A 14 -30.27 10.57 15.46
N SER A 15 -30.82 10.72 14.26
CA SER A 15 -30.23 10.10 13.07
C SER A 15 -28.83 10.68 12.92
N THR A 16 -27.83 9.98 13.45
CA THR A 16 -26.45 10.19 13.03
C THR A 16 -26.44 9.79 11.57
N ALA A 17 -26.37 10.76 10.67
CA ALA A 17 -26.01 10.48 9.29
C ALA A 17 -24.70 9.70 9.36
N GLY A 18 -24.76 8.39 9.11
CA GLY A 18 -23.59 7.52 9.16
C GLY A 18 -22.63 8.04 8.12
N VAL A 19 -21.51 8.56 8.56
CA VAL A 19 -20.36 8.80 7.66
C VAL A 19 -20.04 7.43 7.09
N ALA A 20 -20.16 7.27 5.78
CA ALA A 20 -19.78 6.02 5.13
C ALA A 20 -18.35 5.66 5.54
N ALA A 21 -18.10 4.39 5.83
CA ALA A 21 -16.76 3.95 6.13
C ALA A 21 -15.84 4.29 4.94
N PRO A 22 -14.61 4.80 5.19
CA PRO A 22 -13.70 5.11 4.12
C PRO A 22 -13.39 3.86 3.31
N GLN A 23 -13.35 4.00 1.98
CA GLN A 23 -13.00 2.91 1.08
C GLN A 23 -11.56 3.05 0.61
N VAL A 24 -10.76 2.00 0.83
CA VAL A 24 -9.37 1.90 0.37
C VAL A 24 -9.28 0.91 -0.78
N ALA A 25 -8.74 1.33 -1.92
CA ALA A 25 -8.36 0.44 -3.00
C ALA A 25 -6.93 -0.04 -2.79
N VAL A 26 -6.75 -1.37 -2.70
CA VAL A 26 -5.44 -2.03 -2.56
C VAL A 26 -5.13 -2.77 -3.85
N ASP A 27 -4.07 -2.35 -4.52
CA ASP A 27 -3.62 -2.87 -5.80
C ASP A 27 -2.37 -3.74 -5.63
N VAL A 28 -2.36 -4.88 -6.30
CA VAL A 28 -1.19 -5.76 -6.43
C VAL A 28 -0.39 -5.33 -7.65
N GLY A 29 0.83 -4.84 -7.44
CA GLY A 29 1.75 -4.48 -8.51
C GLY A 29 2.13 -5.68 -9.37
N HIS A 30 2.39 -5.43 -10.66
CA HIS A 30 2.69 -6.46 -11.68
C HIS A 30 1.50 -7.37 -12.04
N THR A 31 1.75 -8.39 -12.87
CA THR A 31 0.75 -9.37 -13.30
C THR A 31 1.41 -10.75 -13.43
N LEU A 32 0.63 -11.79 -13.66
CA LEU A 32 1.18 -13.13 -13.96
C LEU A 32 2.01 -13.14 -15.25
N ALA A 33 1.61 -12.35 -16.26
CA ALA A 33 2.31 -12.26 -17.56
C ALA A 33 3.57 -11.38 -17.49
N ALA A 34 3.61 -10.42 -16.56
CA ALA A 34 4.76 -9.53 -16.32
C ALA A 34 5.04 -9.46 -14.81
N PRO A 35 5.65 -10.50 -14.24
CA PRO A 35 5.70 -10.74 -12.80
C PRO A 35 6.67 -9.85 -12.02
N GLY A 36 7.37 -8.93 -12.67
CA GLY A 36 8.32 -8.03 -12.03
C GLY A 36 9.67 -8.68 -11.75
N ALA A 37 10.34 -8.23 -10.71
CA ALA A 37 11.63 -8.74 -10.28
C ALA A 37 11.55 -10.20 -9.78
N THR A 38 12.68 -10.89 -9.83
CA THR A 38 12.82 -12.22 -9.26
C THR A 38 13.68 -12.16 -8.01
N SER A 39 13.24 -12.77 -6.92
CA SER A 39 13.98 -12.83 -5.67
C SER A 39 15.17 -13.76 -5.76
N ALA A 40 16.07 -13.70 -4.77
CA ALA A 40 17.23 -14.57 -4.61
C ALA A 40 16.90 -16.08 -4.63
N ARG A 41 15.64 -16.46 -4.49
CA ARG A 41 15.17 -17.86 -4.45
C ARG A 41 14.10 -18.14 -5.51
N GLY A 42 14.11 -17.43 -6.63
CA GLY A 42 13.24 -17.69 -7.78
C GLY A 42 11.80 -17.22 -7.63
N ARG A 43 11.40 -16.59 -6.52
CA ARG A 43 10.04 -16.13 -6.32
C ARG A 43 9.82 -14.76 -6.96
N SER A 44 8.74 -14.60 -7.73
CA SER A 44 8.42 -13.36 -8.44
C SER A 44 7.94 -12.24 -7.51
N GLU A 45 8.17 -11.00 -7.91
CA GLU A 45 7.68 -9.79 -7.24
C GLU A 45 6.15 -9.80 -7.11
N PHE A 46 5.42 -10.16 -8.17
CA PHE A 46 3.96 -10.28 -8.13
C PHE A 46 3.47 -11.17 -6.98
N THR A 47 4.16 -12.27 -6.73
CA THR A 47 3.78 -13.19 -5.65
C THR A 47 3.98 -12.54 -4.27
N PHE A 48 5.09 -11.82 -4.05
CA PHE A 48 5.31 -11.07 -2.82
C PHE A 48 4.28 -9.94 -2.65
N ASN A 49 4.02 -9.18 -3.73
CA ASN A 49 3.04 -8.10 -3.73
C ASN A 49 1.66 -8.61 -3.34
N ARG A 50 1.24 -9.74 -3.93
CA ARG A 50 -0.07 -10.35 -3.66
C ARG A 50 -0.20 -10.81 -2.21
N ASP A 51 0.82 -11.46 -1.67
CA ASP A 51 0.77 -11.94 -0.30
C ASP A 51 0.72 -10.77 0.68
N PHE A 52 1.58 -9.77 0.52
CA PHE A 52 1.56 -8.58 1.36
C PHE A 52 0.23 -7.80 1.23
N ALA A 53 -0.27 -7.60 0.02
CA ALA A 53 -1.55 -6.95 -0.21
C ALA A 53 -2.71 -7.73 0.44
N GLY A 54 -2.64 -9.07 0.47
CA GLY A 54 -3.61 -9.93 1.15
C GLY A 54 -3.66 -9.67 2.65
N GLU A 55 -2.51 -9.61 3.30
CA GLU A 55 -2.40 -9.26 4.72
C GLU A 55 -2.89 -7.83 5.00
N LEU A 56 -2.53 -6.88 4.14
CA LEU A 56 -3.00 -5.49 4.26
C LEU A 56 -4.53 -5.40 4.15
N VAL A 57 -5.14 -6.08 3.17
CA VAL A 57 -6.61 -6.14 3.00
C VAL A 57 -7.26 -6.74 4.25
N ALA A 58 -6.73 -7.83 4.79
CA ALA A 58 -7.25 -8.46 6.00
C ALA A 58 -7.18 -7.52 7.21
N ALA A 59 -6.07 -6.83 7.39
CA ALA A 59 -5.88 -5.86 8.47
C ALA A 59 -6.83 -4.66 8.35
N LEU A 60 -6.99 -4.09 7.16
CA LEU A 60 -7.90 -2.97 6.91
C LEU A 60 -9.35 -3.36 7.19
N ARG A 61 -9.80 -4.53 6.73
CA ARG A 61 -11.16 -5.03 6.99
C ARG A 61 -11.39 -5.28 8.48
N THR A 62 -10.41 -5.82 9.18
CA THR A 62 -10.47 -5.99 10.64
C THR A 62 -10.60 -4.66 11.38
N ALA A 63 -10.01 -3.59 10.83
CA ALA A 63 -10.16 -2.22 11.33
C ALA A 63 -11.48 -1.54 10.92
N GLY A 64 -12.40 -2.24 10.24
CA GLY A 64 -13.69 -1.70 9.82
C GLY A 64 -13.63 -0.81 8.57
N ILE A 65 -12.53 -0.87 7.81
CA ILE A 65 -12.36 -0.11 6.57
C ILE A 65 -12.87 -0.95 5.41
N ASP A 66 -13.68 -0.33 4.52
CA ASP A 66 -14.09 -0.99 3.28
C ASP A 66 -12.90 -1.09 2.32
N VAL A 67 -12.70 -2.27 1.71
CA VAL A 67 -11.54 -2.52 0.86
C VAL A 67 -11.94 -3.05 -0.51
N ARG A 68 -11.53 -2.33 -1.54
CA ARG A 68 -11.56 -2.77 -2.93
C ARG A 68 -10.23 -3.41 -3.28
N ALA A 69 -10.23 -4.72 -3.50
CA ALA A 69 -9.06 -5.48 -3.93
C ALA A 69 -8.90 -5.40 -5.47
N ILE A 70 -7.72 -4.98 -5.93
CA ILE A 70 -7.42 -4.77 -7.36
C ILE A 70 -6.28 -5.68 -7.77
N ASN A 71 -6.41 -6.31 -8.94
CA ASN A 71 -5.38 -7.12 -9.61
C ASN A 71 -4.86 -8.32 -8.79
N PHE A 72 -5.64 -8.86 -7.88
CA PHE A 72 -5.25 -10.06 -7.11
C PHE A 72 -5.15 -11.33 -7.95
N ALA A 73 -5.89 -11.40 -9.07
CA ALA A 73 -5.78 -12.47 -10.05
C ALA A 73 -4.51 -12.34 -10.91
N GLY A 74 -3.92 -11.13 -10.99
CA GLY A 74 -2.74 -10.87 -11.80
C GLY A 74 -2.99 -10.84 -13.29
N ASP A 75 -4.21 -10.50 -13.70
CA ASP A 75 -4.71 -10.53 -15.09
C ASP A 75 -5.04 -9.14 -15.65
N ALA A 76 -4.70 -8.07 -14.95
CA ALA A 76 -4.89 -6.70 -15.43
C ALA A 76 -4.20 -6.50 -16.79
N GLY A 77 -4.98 -6.09 -17.81
CA GLY A 77 -4.51 -6.00 -19.19
C GLY A 77 -3.59 -4.82 -19.45
N SER A 78 -3.68 -3.77 -18.63
CA SER A 78 -2.83 -2.58 -18.77
C SER A 78 -2.59 -1.87 -17.43
N LEU A 79 -1.54 -1.04 -17.39
CA LEU A 79 -1.25 -0.21 -16.20
C LEU A 79 -2.40 0.78 -15.90
N ALA A 80 -3.11 1.25 -16.92
CA ALA A 80 -4.20 2.20 -16.75
C ALA A 80 -5.48 1.59 -16.15
N GLU A 81 -5.68 0.29 -16.30
CA GLU A 81 -6.86 -0.40 -15.76
C GLU A 81 -6.88 -0.41 -14.22
N ARG A 82 -5.74 -0.58 -13.59
CA ARG A 82 -5.64 -0.67 -12.13
C ARG A 82 -6.13 0.59 -11.41
N PRO A 83 -5.61 1.80 -11.72
CA PRO A 83 -6.16 3.02 -11.13
C PRO A 83 -7.59 3.33 -11.60
N ALA A 84 -7.99 2.88 -12.81
CA ALA A 84 -9.38 3.02 -13.25
C ALA A 84 -10.34 2.19 -12.39
N GLN A 85 -9.97 1.00 -11.97
CA GLN A 85 -10.74 0.17 -11.05
C GLN A 85 -10.82 0.78 -9.63
N ALA A 86 -9.88 1.64 -9.24
CA ALA A 86 -9.88 2.33 -7.96
C ALA A 86 -10.80 3.55 -7.90
N ARG A 87 -11.40 3.98 -9.03
CA ARG A 87 -12.24 5.17 -9.06
C ARG A 87 -13.39 5.08 -8.06
N GLY A 88 -13.57 6.18 -7.32
CA GLY A 88 -14.58 6.27 -6.26
C GLY A 88 -14.11 5.76 -4.90
N SER A 89 -12.91 5.21 -4.78
CA SER A 89 -12.30 4.95 -3.47
C SER A 89 -11.68 6.24 -2.91
N ASP A 90 -11.66 6.38 -1.59
CA ASP A 90 -11.08 7.55 -0.90
C ASP A 90 -9.56 7.52 -0.92
N PHE A 91 -8.97 6.33 -1.00
CA PHE A 91 -7.53 6.13 -1.05
C PHE A 91 -7.16 4.97 -1.97
N PHE A 92 -6.05 5.11 -2.70
CA PHE A 92 -5.46 4.07 -3.54
C PHE A 92 -4.03 3.81 -3.10
N VAL A 93 -3.69 2.55 -2.88
CA VAL A 93 -2.33 2.09 -2.58
C VAL A 93 -1.96 0.93 -3.48
N SER A 94 -0.82 1.02 -4.17
CA SER A 94 -0.23 -0.07 -4.94
C SER A 94 0.99 -0.62 -4.21
N VAL A 95 1.08 -1.94 -4.15
CA VAL A 95 2.15 -2.68 -3.45
C VAL A 95 3.17 -3.18 -4.46
N HIS A 96 4.44 -2.88 -4.21
CA HIS A 96 5.58 -3.32 -5.02
C HIS A 96 6.73 -3.80 -4.15
N HIS A 97 7.55 -4.70 -4.70
CA HIS A 97 8.85 -5.13 -4.17
C HIS A 97 9.89 -4.96 -5.27
N ASP A 98 10.54 -3.82 -5.27
CA ASP A 98 11.40 -3.41 -6.36
C ASP A 98 12.68 -4.23 -6.57
N SER A 99 13.19 -4.18 -7.79
CA SER A 99 14.52 -4.64 -8.17
C SER A 99 15.61 -3.60 -7.89
N ILE A 100 16.85 -3.99 -8.09
CA ILE A 100 18.03 -3.14 -8.01
C ILE A 100 18.77 -3.17 -9.35
N ASN A 101 19.61 -2.15 -9.65
CA ASN A 101 20.45 -2.16 -10.83
C ASN A 101 21.40 -3.38 -10.83
N GLN A 102 21.65 -3.94 -12.01
CA GLN A 102 22.47 -5.15 -12.18
C GLN A 102 23.87 -5.03 -11.57
N GLU A 103 24.46 -3.84 -11.58
CA GLU A 103 25.79 -3.56 -11.00
C GLU A 103 25.91 -3.81 -9.49
N PHE A 104 24.79 -3.99 -8.81
CA PHE A 104 24.72 -4.29 -7.35
C PHE A 104 24.26 -5.71 -7.07
N LEU A 105 24.13 -6.53 -8.09
CA LEU A 105 23.76 -7.93 -7.94
C LEU A 105 25.00 -8.79 -7.71
N GLU A 106 24.86 -9.72 -6.77
CA GLU A 106 25.73 -10.86 -6.54
C GLU A 106 25.02 -12.12 -7.04
N PHE A 107 25.77 -13.16 -7.37
CA PHE A 107 25.23 -14.42 -7.88
C PHE A 107 25.54 -15.55 -6.92
N TRP A 108 24.66 -16.53 -6.87
CA TRP A 108 24.80 -17.74 -6.07
C TRP A 108 24.04 -18.92 -6.70
N ASP A 109 24.42 -20.13 -6.34
CA ASP A 109 23.67 -21.31 -6.72
C ASP A 109 22.52 -21.51 -5.74
N TRP A 110 21.30 -21.62 -6.27
CA TRP A 110 20.11 -21.94 -5.52
C TRP A 110 19.35 -23.07 -6.22
N ASP A 111 19.33 -24.24 -5.60
CA ASP A 111 18.66 -25.46 -6.11
C ASP A 111 19.14 -25.87 -7.51
N GLY A 112 20.44 -25.70 -7.78
CA GLY A 112 21.10 -26.04 -9.05
C GLY A 112 20.94 -25.00 -10.15
N GLU A 113 20.38 -23.80 -9.85
CA GLU A 113 20.29 -22.67 -10.77
C GLU A 113 21.04 -21.44 -10.26
N GLU A 114 21.71 -20.74 -11.18
CA GLU A 114 22.35 -19.45 -10.86
C GLU A 114 21.29 -18.38 -10.65
N MET A 115 21.19 -17.89 -9.42
CA MET A 115 20.27 -16.84 -9.02
C MET A 115 21.03 -15.58 -8.62
N SER A 116 20.38 -14.42 -8.74
CA SER A 116 20.94 -13.15 -8.31
C SER A 116 20.33 -12.66 -6.99
N TYR A 117 21.13 -11.96 -6.20
CA TYR A 117 20.69 -11.34 -4.95
C TYR A 117 21.45 -10.04 -4.67
N THR A 118 21.01 -9.30 -3.67
CA THR A 118 21.76 -8.19 -3.10
C THR A 118 21.49 -8.07 -1.60
N THR A 119 22.51 -7.66 -0.87
CA THR A 119 22.40 -7.32 0.56
C THR A 119 22.47 -5.81 0.82
N LEU A 120 22.74 -5.02 -0.22
CA LEU A 120 23.07 -3.60 -0.10
C LEU A 120 21.84 -2.70 0.12
N LYS A 121 20.67 -3.13 -0.33
CA LYS A 121 19.46 -2.30 -0.33
C LYS A 121 18.33 -3.01 0.41
N ARG A 122 18.09 -2.56 1.61
CA ARG A 122 17.01 -3.04 2.48
C ARG A 122 16.19 -1.85 2.94
N GLY A 123 14.89 -2.04 3.10
CA GLY A 123 14.02 -1.01 3.65
C GLY A 123 12.77 -0.79 2.82
N PHE A 124 12.17 0.39 2.98
CA PHE A 124 10.95 0.76 2.29
C PHE A 124 11.03 2.17 1.69
N GLY A 125 10.25 2.42 0.66
CA GLY A 125 9.96 3.74 0.12
C GLY A 125 8.47 3.88 -0.16
N ILE A 126 7.93 5.05 0.10
CA ILE A 126 6.53 5.39 -0.20
C ILE A 126 6.53 6.50 -1.22
N PHE A 127 5.81 6.33 -2.31
CA PHE A 127 5.77 7.29 -3.40
C PHE A 127 4.42 7.97 -3.49
N VAL A 128 4.44 9.28 -3.68
CA VAL A 128 3.25 10.11 -3.88
C VAL A 128 3.42 10.94 -5.15
N SER A 129 2.34 11.10 -5.92
CA SER A 129 2.34 11.92 -7.12
C SER A 129 1.83 13.33 -6.83
N ARG A 130 2.57 14.35 -7.27
CA ARG A 130 2.12 15.75 -7.25
C ARG A 130 0.93 16.02 -8.17
N ARG A 131 0.63 15.07 -9.07
CA ARG A 131 -0.56 15.12 -9.94
C ARG A 131 -1.83 14.70 -9.23
N ASN A 132 -1.72 14.12 -7.99
CA ASN A 132 -2.90 13.76 -7.22
C ASN A 132 -3.64 15.04 -6.79
N PRO A 133 -4.94 15.17 -7.07
CA PRO A 133 -5.74 16.34 -6.68
C PRO A 133 -5.80 16.55 -5.16
N ASP A 134 -5.70 15.48 -4.36
CA ASP A 134 -5.51 15.57 -2.90
C ASP A 134 -4.08 15.17 -2.50
N LEU A 135 -3.12 15.95 -2.95
CA LEU A 135 -1.73 15.76 -2.56
C LEU A 135 -1.53 15.88 -1.04
N ALA A 136 -2.25 16.79 -0.40
CA ALA A 136 -2.12 16.99 1.05
C ALA A 136 -2.59 15.76 1.84
N GLY A 137 -3.70 15.14 1.45
CA GLY A 137 -4.18 13.88 2.00
C GLY A 137 -3.20 12.74 1.76
N SER A 138 -2.70 12.62 0.53
CA SER A 138 -1.69 11.60 0.16
C SER A 138 -0.42 11.73 1.02
N LEU A 139 0.10 12.94 1.22
CA LEU A 139 1.29 13.18 2.05
C LEU A 139 1.03 12.82 3.52
N ARG A 140 -0.11 13.23 4.08
CA ARG A 140 -0.44 12.87 5.48
C ARG A 140 -0.49 11.35 5.67
N CYS A 141 -1.16 10.63 4.78
CA CYS A 141 -1.24 9.16 4.84
C CYS A 141 0.13 8.52 4.66
N ALA A 142 0.90 8.93 3.65
CA ALA A 142 2.23 8.38 3.37
C ALA A 142 3.19 8.60 4.55
N SER A 143 3.24 9.81 5.12
CA SER A 143 4.09 10.11 6.29
C SER A 143 3.66 9.31 7.52
N ALA A 144 2.36 9.14 7.76
CA ALA A 144 1.87 8.32 8.86
C ALA A 144 2.25 6.84 8.68
N MET A 145 2.10 6.29 7.48
CA MET A 145 2.52 4.93 7.14
C MET A 145 4.04 4.76 7.34
N GLY A 146 4.84 5.69 6.83
CA GLY A 146 6.29 5.68 6.99
C GLY A 146 6.73 5.73 8.46
N ALA A 147 6.10 6.58 9.26
CA ALA A 147 6.37 6.66 10.69
C ALA A 147 6.03 5.34 11.41
N MET A 148 4.95 4.65 11.02
CA MET A 148 4.58 3.34 11.59
C MET A 148 5.56 2.25 11.18
N LEU A 149 5.99 2.20 9.92
CA LEU A 149 7.01 1.26 9.46
C LEU A 149 8.33 1.46 10.19
N ARG A 150 8.76 2.70 10.42
CA ARG A 150 9.96 3.00 11.23
C ARG A 150 9.82 2.51 12.68
N ARG A 151 8.66 2.72 13.30
CA ARG A 151 8.39 2.21 14.66
C ARG A 151 8.44 0.68 14.74
N ALA A 152 8.08 0.02 13.64
CA ALA A 152 8.17 -1.44 13.50
C ALA A 152 9.61 -1.93 13.17
N GLY A 153 10.59 -1.02 13.08
CA GLY A 153 11.99 -1.35 12.83
C GLY A 153 12.42 -1.38 11.36
N PHE A 154 11.52 -1.03 10.44
CA PHE A 154 11.90 -0.89 9.03
C PHE A 154 12.65 0.42 8.79
N VAL A 155 13.58 0.41 7.84
CA VAL A 155 14.44 1.55 7.53
C VAL A 155 13.98 2.20 6.24
N PRO A 156 13.76 3.54 6.21
CA PRO A 156 13.53 4.25 4.95
C PRO A 156 14.73 4.09 4.02
N THR A 157 14.50 3.73 2.77
CA THR A 157 15.57 3.60 1.80
C THR A 157 15.62 4.79 0.85
N PRO A 158 16.74 5.51 0.76
CA PRO A 158 16.92 6.59 -0.20
C PRO A 158 17.18 6.08 -1.62
N TRP A 159 17.23 4.76 -1.83
CA TRP A 159 17.69 4.18 -3.10
C TRP A 159 16.82 4.57 -4.27
N HIS A 160 15.51 4.38 -4.15
CA HIS A 160 14.56 4.87 -5.15
C HIS A 160 14.45 6.39 -5.11
N GLY A 161 14.66 7.00 -3.94
CA GLY A 161 14.65 8.44 -3.74
C GLY A 161 15.83 9.21 -4.36
N ARG A 162 16.90 8.56 -4.79
CA ARG A 162 18.02 9.28 -5.44
C ARG A 162 17.62 10.00 -6.74
N LYS A 163 16.60 9.48 -7.43
CA LYS A 163 16.03 10.08 -8.65
C LYS A 163 14.77 10.90 -8.38
N HIS A 164 14.29 10.92 -7.15
CA HIS A 164 13.05 11.54 -6.75
C HIS A 164 13.28 12.59 -5.69
N GLN A 165 12.47 13.64 -5.73
CA GLN A 165 12.51 14.69 -4.72
C GLN A 165 11.93 14.14 -3.41
N PRO A 166 12.56 14.37 -2.24
CA PRO A 166 11.97 13.99 -0.97
C PRO A 166 10.74 14.83 -0.67
N ALA A 167 9.70 14.17 -0.17
CA ALA A 167 8.51 14.82 0.39
C ALA A 167 8.59 14.80 1.94
N ASP A 168 8.98 13.67 2.49
CA ASP A 168 9.24 13.46 3.93
C ASP A 168 10.30 12.35 4.05
N ALA A 169 11.57 12.74 3.92
CA ALA A 169 12.69 11.81 3.87
C ALA A 169 12.83 10.97 5.14
N ASP A 170 12.53 11.54 6.31
CA ASP A 170 12.60 10.85 7.58
C ASP A 170 11.63 9.69 7.67
N ASN A 171 10.47 9.81 7.02
CA ASN A 171 9.46 8.77 6.95
C ASN A 171 9.48 8.00 5.62
N GLY A 172 10.52 8.19 4.79
CA GLY A 172 10.69 7.44 3.53
C GLY A 172 9.68 7.79 2.45
N VAL A 173 9.20 9.06 2.40
CA VAL A 173 8.22 9.52 1.42
C VAL A 173 8.88 10.36 0.34
N TRP A 174 8.60 10.04 -0.91
CA TRP A 174 9.22 10.64 -2.09
C TRP A 174 8.16 11.03 -3.13
N TYR A 175 8.46 12.07 -3.91
CA TYR A 175 7.62 12.41 -5.06
C TYR A 175 7.97 11.54 -6.27
N TYR A 176 6.94 10.99 -6.92
CA TYR A 176 7.04 10.29 -8.19
C TYR A 176 5.83 10.56 -9.08
N ASP A 177 6.00 11.38 -10.13
CA ASP A 177 4.88 11.88 -10.93
C ASP A 177 4.53 11.01 -12.15
N ASN A 178 5.19 9.88 -12.31
CA ASN A 178 4.93 8.91 -13.37
C ASN A 178 4.08 7.71 -12.90
N LEU A 179 3.45 7.88 -11.75
CA LEU A 179 2.47 6.92 -11.23
C LEU A 179 1.13 7.11 -11.92
#